data_34567ef16c628248dbad8c9c3aee7823
#
_entry.id   34567ef16c628248dbad8c9c3aee7823
#
_cell.length_a   1.000
_cell.length_b   1.000
_cell.length_c   1.000
_cell.angle_alpha   90.00
_cell.angle_beta   90.00
_cell.angle_gamma   90.00
#
_symmetry.space_group_name_H-M   'P 1'
#
loop_
_entity.id
_entity.type
_entity.pdbx_description
1 polymer ?
#
loop_
_entity_poly.entity_id
_entity_poly.type
_entity_poly.pdbx_seq_one_letter_code
_entity_poly.pdbx_strand_id
1 'polypeptide(L)'
;MLKSWQKGQQLVLVPNPHYPGNKPNFKRVSVKIIGESASRRLQLSRGDIDIADALPVDQLNALKQENKVNVAEYPSLRVTYLYLNNSKAPLNQADLRRAISWSTDYQGMVNGILSGNGKQMRGPIPEGMWGYDATAMQYNHDETKAKAEWDKVTSKPTSLTFLYSDNDPNWEPIALATQSSLN
;
A
#
# COMPACT_ATOMS: atom_id res chain seq x y z
N MET A 1 -21.79 13.31 -14.40
CA MET A 1 -21.99 14.23 -13.26
C MET A 1 -22.49 13.46 -12.03
N LEU A 2 -22.29 13.98 -10.84
CA LEU A 2 -22.79 13.40 -9.61
C LEU A 2 -24.33 13.51 -9.57
N LYS A 3 -25.01 12.39 -9.34
CA LYS A 3 -26.46 12.35 -9.15
C LYS A 3 -26.84 12.29 -7.68
N SER A 4 -26.19 11.44 -6.91
CA SER A 4 -26.40 11.31 -5.46
C SER A 4 -25.15 10.79 -4.77
N TRP A 5 -25.00 11.15 -3.49
CA TRP A 5 -23.94 10.68 -2.63
C TRP A 5 -24.50 10.39 -1.24
N GLN A 6 -24.40 9.15 -0.84
CA GLN A 6 -24.66 8.68 0.52
C GLN A 6 -23.31 8.36 1.17
N LYS A 7 -22.85 9.26 2.05
CA LYS A 7 -21.52 9.15 2.67
C LYS A 7 -21.35 7.79 3.36
N GLY A 8 -20.23 7.11 3.07
CA GLY A 8 -19.93 5.80 3.62
C GLY A 8 -20.70 4.62 2.98
N GLN A 9 -21.60 4.85 2.02
CA GLN A 9 -22.40 3.80 1.41
C GLN A 9 -22.23 3.73 -0.11
N GLN A 10 -22.62 4.78 -0.83
CA GLN A 10 -22.54 4.77 -2.28
C GLN A 10 -22.51 6.17 -2.90
N LEU A 11 -21.97 6.21 -4.10
CA LEU A 11 -21.97 7.37 -4.99
C LEU A 11 -22.55 6.94 -6.34
N VAL A 12 -23.45 7.78 -6.88
CA VAL A 12 -24.09 7.52 -8.18
C VAL A 12 -23.74 8.62 -9.17
N LEU A 13 -23.20 8.22 -10.30
CA LEU A 13 -22.87 9.08 -11.43
C LEU A 13 -23.82 8.83 -12.60
N VAL A 14 -24.14 9.90 -13.34
CA VAL A 14 -24.91 9.85 -14.59
C VAL A 14 -24.23 10.72 -15.65
N PRO A 15 -24.51 10.52 -16.94
CA PRO A 15 -23.98 11.38 -18.01
C PRO A 15 -24.26 12.85 -17.73
N ASN A 16 -23.27 13.70 -18.05
CA ASN A 16 -23.46 15.14 -18.04
C ASN A 16 -24.03 15.59 -19.41
N PRO A 17 -25.23 16.15 -19.48
CA PRO A 17 -25.83 16.59 -20.75
C PRO A 17 -25.05 17.73 -21.42
N HIS A 18 -24.29 18.50 -20.62
CA HIS A 18 -23.50 19.65 -21.08
C HIS A 18 -22.01 19.29 -21.36
N TYR A 19 -21.64 17.99 -21.31
CA TYR A 19 -20.28 17.60 -21.60
C TYR A 19 -19.98 17.76 -23.10
N PRO A 20 -18.94 18.52 -23.50
CA PRO A 20 -18.66 18.84 -24.91
C PRO A 20 -18.02 17.68 -25.69
N GLY A 21 -17.53 16.64 -25.02
CA GLY A 21 -16.92 15.45 -25.64
C GLY A 21 -17.95 14.37 -25.98
N ASN A 22 -17.43 13.19 -26.35
CA ASN A 22 -18.27 12.03 -26.66
C ASN A 22 -19.10 11.61 -25.44
N LYS A 23 -20.36 11.29 -25.70
CA LYS A 23 -21.26 10.80 -24.65
C LYS A 23 -20.76 9.44 -24.12
N PRO A 24 -20.75 9.22 -22.80
CA PRO A 24 -20.37 7.93 -22.24
C PRO A 24 -21.39 6.83 -22.61
N ASN A 25 -20.91 5.61 -22.80
CA ASN A 25 -21.75 4.45 -23.12
C ASN A 25 -22.65 4.04 -21.94
N PHE A 26 -22.24 4.33 -20.70
CA PHE A 26 -22.98 3.97 -19.51
C PHE A 26 -24.01 5.04 -19.15
N LYS A 27 -25.26 4.61 -18.90
CA LYS A 27 -26.35 5.50 -18.42
C LYS A 27 -26.22 5.80 -16.93
N ARG A 28 -25.52 4.96 -16.18
CA ARG A 28 -25.32 5.09 -14.74
C ARG A 28 -24.10 4.31 -14.31
N VAL A 29 -23.31 4.89 -13.38
CA VAL A 29 -22.26 4.22 -12.63
C VAL A 29 -22.57 4.36 -11.15
N SER A 30 -22.63 3.23 -10.44
CA SER A 30 -22.84 3.20 -8.98
C SER A 30 -21.58 2.68 -8.32
N VAL A 31 -20.95 3.50 -7.50
CA VAL A 31 -19.78 3.12 -6.69
C VAL A 31 -20.27 2.81 -5.29
N LYS A 32 -20.24 1.55 -4.90
CA LYS A 32 -20.63 1.07 -3.55
C LYS A 32 -19.39 0.99 -2.67
N ILE A 33 -19.48 1.43 -1.43
CA ILE A 33 -18.41 1.29 -0.43
C ILE A 33 -18.69 0.03 0.37
N ILE A 34 -17.89 -1.02 0.09
CA ILE A 34 -18.00 -2.33 0.75
C ILE A 34 -16.66 -2.56 1.45
N GLY A 35 -16.63 -2.38 2.78
CA GLY A 35 -15.40 -2.45 3.58
C GLY A 35 -14.74 -3.83 3.55
N GLU A 36 -15.54 -4.89 3.60
CA GLU A 36 -15.07 -6.26 3.68
C GLU A 36 -14.65 -6.81 2.30
N SER A 37 -13.37 -7.17 2.13
CA SER A 37 -12.81 -7.60 0.85
C SER A 37 -13.39 -8.93 0.34
N ALA A 38 -13.66 -9.89 1.24
CA ALA A 38 -14.28 -11.16 0.87
C ALA A 38 -15.71 -10.95 0.32
N SER A 39 -16.44 -9.99 0.88
CA SER A 39 -17.76 -9.60 0.38
C SER A 39 -17.69 -8.99 -1.02
N ARG A 40 -16.68 -8.11 -1.28
CA ARG A 40 -16.45 -7.56 -2.64
C ARG A 40 -16.15 -8.66 -3.65
N ARG A 41 -15.25 -9.59 -3.30
CA ARG A 41 -14.92 -10.73 -4.15
C ARG A 41 -16.15 -11.58 -4.47
N LEU A 42 -16.94 -11.94 -3.45
CA LEU A 42 -18.13 -12.77 -3.61
C LEU A 42 -19.17 -12.11 -4.52
N GLN A 43 -19.43 -10.81 -4.34
CA GLN A 43 -20.36 -10.07 -5.18
C GLN A 43 -19.87 -9.99 -6.63
N LEU A 44 -18.55 -9.82 -6.86
CA LEU A 44 -17.97 -9.84 -8.19
C LEU A 44 -18.14 -11.22 -8.85
N SER A 45 -17.83 -12.31 -8.15
CA SER A 45 -17.98 -13.69 -8.67
C SER A 45 -19.42 -14.06 -8.99
N ARG A 46 -20.40 -13.43 -8.32
CA ARG A 46 -21.85 -13.63 -8.58
C ARG A 46 -22.41 -12.70 -9.66
N GLY A 47 -21.66 -11.68 -10.07
CA GLY A 47 -22.14 -10.66 -11.00
C GLY A 47 -23.04 -9.59 -10.35
N ASP A 48 -23.07 -9.49 -9.01
CA ASP A 48 -23.80 -8.45 -8.28
C ASP A 48 -23.12 -7.06 -8.40
N ILE A 49 -21.84 -7.07 -8.75
CA ILE A 49 -21.03 -5.90 -9.12
C ILE A 49 -20.17 -6.24 -10.35
N ASP A 50 -19.88 -5.22 -11.16
CA ASP A 50 -19.12 -5.38 -12.40
C ASP A 50 -17.61 -5.23 -12.19
N ILE A 51 -17.20 -4.44 -11.21
CA ILE A 51 -15.80 -4.11 -10.91
C ILE A 51 -15.59 -4.14 -9.39
N ALA A 52 -14.54 -4.80 -8.94
CA ALA A 52 -14.02 -4.70 -7.57
C ALA A 52 -12.59 -4.15 -7.60
N ASP A 53 -12.31 -3.21 -6.70
CA ASP A 53 -10.98 -2.61 -6.51
C ASP A 53 -10.40 -2.98 -5.15
N ALA A 54 -9.07 -2.88 -5.01
CA ALA A 54 -8.33 -3.08 -3.75
C ALA A 54 -8.62 -4.44 -3.07
N LEU A 55 -8.64 -5.52 -3.85
CA LEU A 55 -8.67 -6.88 -3.30
C LEU A 55 -7.27 -7.31 -2.88
N PRO A 56 -7.12 -8.04 -1.75
CA PRO A 56 -5.87 -8.70 -1.36
C PRO A 56 -5.34 -9.65 -2.44
N VAL A 57 -4.01 -9.82 -2.49
CA VAL A 57 -3.35 -10.59 -3.56
C VAL A 57 -3.79 -12.05 -3.60
N ASP A 58 -4.02 -12.68 -2.45
CA ASP A 58 -4.55 -14.04 -2.33
C ASP A 58 -5.94 -14.17 -2.99
N GLN A 59 -6.81 -13.18 -2.79
CA GLN A 59 -8.13 -13.14 -3.41
C GLN A 59 -8.06 -12.87 -4.91
N LEU A 60 -7.12 -12.04 -5.38
CA LEU A 60 -6.87 -11.83 -6.80
C LEU A 60 -6.38 -13.13 -7.47
N ASN A 61 -5.46 -13.85 -6.83
CA ASN A 61 -4.97 -15.13 -7.33
C ASN A 61 -6.09 -16.19 -7.41
N ALA A 62 -6.97 -16.22 -6.41
CA ALA A 62 -8.15 -17.11 -6.45
C ALA A 62 -9.10 -16.73 -7.60
N LEU A 63 -9.37 -15.46 -7.86
CA LEU A 63 -10.18 -15.01 -9.00
C LEU A 63 -9.57 -15.36 -10.35
N LYS A 64 -8.23 -15.25 -10.47
CA LYS A 64 -7.50 -15.70 -11.68
C LYS A 64 -7.69 -17.20 -11.93
N GLN A 65 -7.65 -18.02 -10.89
CA GLN A 65 -7.86 -19.46 -10.99
C GLN A 65 -9.31 -19.81 -11.35
N GLU A 66 -10.30 -19.09 -10.82
CA GLU A 66 -11.72 -19.27 -11.15
C GLU A 66 -12.03 -18.98 -12.62
N ASN A 67 -11.23 -18.15 -13.29
CA ASN A 67 -11.34 -17.75 -14.70
C ASN A 67 -12.75 -17.24 -15.11
N LYS A 68 -13.48 -16.64 -14.16
CA LYS A 68 -14.83 -16.10 -14.38
C LYS A 68 -14.83 -14.59 -14.60
N VAL A 69 -13.77 -13.92 -14.18
CA VAL A 69 -13.60 -12.46 -14.29
C VAL A 69 -12.20 -12.13 -14.80
N ASN A 70 -12.07 -11.01 -15.48
CA ASN A 70 -10.76 -10.49 -15.87
C ASN A 70 -10.09 -9.82 -14.69
N VAL A 71 -8.87 -10.24 -14.36
CA VAL A 71 -8.03 -9.59 -13.37
C VAL A 71 -6.98 -8.75 -14.09
N ALA A 72 -7.06 -7.43 -13.95
CA ALA A 72 -6.12 -6.49 -14.54
C ALA A 72 -5.22 -5.88 -13.44
N GLU A 73 -3.91 -5.92 -13.65
CA GLU A 73 -2.91 -5.37 -12.76
C GLU A 73 -2.15 -4.26 -13.48
N TYR A 74 -2.02 -3.11 -12.84
CA TYR A 74 -1.34 -1.95 -13.40
C TYR A 74 -0.31 -1.40 -12.42
N PRO A 75 0.83 -0.89 -12.91
CA PRO A 75 1.75 -0.13 -12.07
C PRO A 75 1.01 1.02 -11.36
N SER A 76 1.30 1.19 -10.10
CA SER A 76 0.69 2.21 -9.24
C SER A 76 1.74 3.17 -8.71
N LEU A 77 1.39 4.44 -8.54
CA LEU A 77 2.21 5.43 -7.83
C LEU A 77 1.93 5.41 -6.31
N ARG A 78 1.15 4.45 -5.84
CA ARG A 78 0.88 4.26 -4.41
C ARG A 78 2.13 3.78 -3.71
N VAL A 79 2.46 4.42 -2.60
CA VAL A 79 3.67 4.13 -1.82
C VAL A 79 3.29 3.86 -0.37
N THR A 80 3.93 2.84 0.21
CA THR A 80 3.87 2.55 1.64
C THR A 80 5.18 3.00 2.29
N TYR A 81 5.07 3.84 3.32
CA TYR A 81 6.21 4.38 4.06
C TYR A 81 6.13 3.99 5.53
N LEU A 82 7.30 3.77 6.14
CA LEU A 82 7.47 3.88 7.57
C LEU A 82 7.85 5.32 7.91
N TYR A 83 6.94 6.04 8.54
CA TYR A 83 7.18 7.43 8.98
C TYR A 83 7.85 7.44 10.35
N LEU A 84 9.01 8.09 10.45
CA LEU A 84 9.77 8.25 11.69
C LEU A 84 9.67 9.70 12.16
N ASN A 85 9.19 9.93 13.38
CA ASN A 85 9.05 11.29 13.93
C ASN A 85 10.41 11.86 14.36
N ASN A 86 11.06 12.61 13.47
CA ASN A 86 12.38 13.18 13.70
C ASN A 86 12.43 14.25 14.81
N SER A 87 11.28 14.79 15.23
CA SER A 87 11.20 15.83 16.26
C SER A 87 11.18 15.29 17.67
N LYS A 88 11.01 13.97 17.86
CA LYS A 88 10.87 13.35 19.18
C LYS A 88 11.92 12.28 19.41
N ALA A 89 12.48 12.30 20.65
CA ALA A 89 13.31 11.20 21.10
C ALA A 89 12.49 9.90 21.18
N PRO A 90 13.11 8.73 20.89
CA PRO A 90 14.52 8.57 20.49
C PRO A 90 14.76 8.74 18.98
N LEU A 91 13.70 8.90 18.18
CA LEU A 91 13.77 8.95 16.70
C LEU A 91 14.41 10.24 16.13
N ASN A 92 14.70 11.24 16.98
CA ASN A 92 15.51 12.39 16.60
C ASN A 92 16.99 12.05 16.31
N GLN A 93 17.47 10.87 16.75
CA GLN A 93 18.82 10.37 16.45
C GLN A 93 18.86 9.78 15.04
N ALA A 94 19.71 10.34 14.16
CA ALA A 94 19.84 9.88 12.78
C ALA A 94 20.36 8.43 12.69
N ASP A 95 21.25 8.06 13.62
CA ASP A 95 21.84 6.72 13.67
C ASP A 95 20.76 5.65 13.95
N LEU A 96 19.81 5.94 14.83
CA LEU A 96 18.68 5.05 15.10
C LEU A 96 17.81 4.87 13.86
N ARG A 97 17.51 5.94 13.15
CA ARG A 97 16.71 5.85 11.91
C ARG A 97 17.42 5.06 10.82
N ARG A 98 18.75 5.22 10.69
CA ARG A 98 19.57 4.42 9.76
C ARG A 98 19.62 2.95 10.17
N ALA A 99 19.75 2.66 11.46
CA ALA A 99 19.70 1.29 11.98
C ALA A 99 18.37 0.63 11.59
N ILE A 100 17.23 1.28 11.84
CA ILE A 100 15.91 0.80 11.42
C ILE A 100 15.85 0.55 9.91
N SER A 101 16.38 1.47 9.10
CA SER A 101 16.35 1.31 7.64
C SER A 101 17.21 0.15 7.13
N TRP A 102 18.36 -0.11 7.75
CA TRP A 102 19.20 -1.26 7.39
C TRP A 102 18.68 -2.60 7.92
N SER A 103 17.96 -2.61 9.04
CA SER A 103 17.35 -3.82 9.62
C SER A 103 16.14 -4.30 8.81
N THR A 104 15.43 -3.41 8.13
CA THR A 104 14.17 -3.73 7.45
C THR A 104 14.39 -4.66 6.25
N ASP A 105 13.70 -5.82 6.25
CA ASP A 105 13.72 -6.76 5.12
C ASP A 105 12.68 -6.37 4.07
N TYR A 106 13.03 -5.40 3.24
CA TYR A 106 12.16 -4.89 2.17
C TYR A 106 11.79 -5.97 1.16
N GLN A 107 12.76 -6.82 0.78
CA GLN A 107 12.52 -7.85 -0.24
C GLN A 107 11.65 -8.98 0.29
N GLY A 108 11.84 -9.35 1.56
CA GLY A 108 10.96 -10.31 2.24
C GLY A 108 9.52 -9.82 2.31
N MET A 109 9.30 -8.53 2.60
CA MET A 109 7.97 -7.92 2.57
C MET A 109 7.35 -7.93 1.18
N VAL A 110 8.11 -7.56 0.14
CA VAL A 110 7.64 -7.56 -1.26
C VAL A 110 7.27 -8.99 -1.69
N ASN A 111 8.12 -9.96 -1.40
CA ASN A 111 7.88 -11.34 -1.84
C ASN A 111 6.82 -12.06 -0.99
N GLY A 112 6.91 -11.93 0.33
CA GLY A 112 6.05 -12.66 1.26
C GLY A 112 4.66 -12.05 1.42
N ILE A 113 4.58 -10.73 1.61
CA ILE A 113 3.29 -10.06 1.87
C ILE A 113 2.61 -9.65 0.57
N LEU A 114 3.37 -9.07 -0.37
CA LEU A 114 2.82 -8.58 -1.63
C LEU A 114 2.90 -9.60 -2.77
N SER A 115 3.40 -10.83 -2.51
CA SER A 115 3.56 -11.89 -3.52
C SER A 115 4.27 -11.42 -4.80
N GLY A 116 5.27 -10.55 -4.66
CA GLY A 116 6.01 -9.95 -5.76
C GLY A 116 5.33 -8.76 -6.45
N ASN A 117 4.11 -8.36 -6.04
CA ASN A 117 3.35 -7.25 -6.64
C ASN A 117 3.74 -5.90 -6.05
N GLY A 118 5.03 -5.65 -5.92
CA GLY A 118 5.58 -4.40 -5.42
C GLY A 118 7.03 -4.24 -5.78
N LYS A 119 7.53 -3.03 -5.63
CA LYS A 119 8.95 -2.70 -5.75
C LYS A 119 9.41 -1.94 -4.53
N GLN A 120 10.58 -2.26 -4.02
CA GLN A 120 11.23 -1.40 -3.04
C GLN A 120 11.52 -0.04 -3.69
N MET A 121 11.14 1.03 -3.01
CA MET A 121 11.41 2.38 -3.48
C MET A 121 12.89 2.74 -3.41
N ARG A 122 13.27 3.62 -4.32
CA ARG A 122 14.55 4.32 -4.31
C ARG A 122 14.27 5.82 -4.16
N GLY A 123 14.67 6.37 -3.02
CA GLY A 123 14.36 7.75 -2.67
C GLY A 123 12.86 7.98 -2.39
N PRO A 124 12.42 9.24 -2.27
CA PRO A 124 11.06 9.58 -1.85
C PRO A 124 10.02 9.61 -2.98
N ILE A 125 10.46 9.56 -4.25
CA ILE A 125 9.58 9.68 -5.41
C ILE A 125 9.49 8.33 -6.11
N PRO A 126 8.29 7.76 -6.34
CA PRO A 126 8.14 6.47 -6.99
C PRO A 126 8.52 6.53 -8.48
N GLU A 127 8.99 5.39 -9.00
CA GLU A 127 9.27 5.21 -10.42
C GLU A 127 8.02 5.52 -11.26
N GLY A 128 8.24 6.24 -12.37
CA GLY A 128 7.15 6.71 -13.25
C GLY A 128 6.60 8.09 -12.88
N MET A 129 7.01 8.68 -11.77
CA MET A 129 6.66 10.05 -11.39
C MET A 129 7.76 11.03 -11.77
N TRP A 130 7.37 12.26 -12.12
CA TRP A 130 8.34 13.34 -12.36
C TRP A 130 9.20 13.59 -11.14
N GLY A 131 10.52 13.71 -11.35
CA GLY A 131 11.50 13.89 -10.27
C GLY A 131 12.03 12.57 -9.69
N TYR A 132 11.64 11.41 -10.22
CA TYR A 132 12.26 10.13 -9.84
C TYR A 132 13.75 10.13 -10.19
N ASP A 133 14.58 9.71 -9.23
CA ASP A 133 16.02 9.55 -9.39
C ASP A 133 16.42 8.08 -9.20
N ALA A 134 16.77 7.43 -10.31
CA ALA A 134 17.22 6.04 -10.31
C ALA A 134 18.59 5.84 -9.63
N THR A 135 19.34 6.91 -9.35
CA THR A 135 20.65 6.87 -8.68
C THR A 135 20.55 7.15 -7.19
N ALA A 136 19.38 7.59 -6.69
CA ALA A 136 19.17 7.84 -5.28
C ALA A 136 19.54 6.61 -4.43
N MET A 137 20.10 6.86 -3.25
CA MET A 137 20.48 5.80 -2.31
C MET A 137 19.27 4.94 -1.95
N GLN A 138 19.48 3.62 -1.88
CA GLN A 138 18.48 2.65 -1.46
C GLN A 138 19.05 1.82 -0.31
N TYR A 139 18.29 1.71 0.78
CA TYR A 139 18.61 0.78 1.85
C TYR A 139 18.23 -0.64 1.42
N ASN A 140 19.11 -1.60 1.74
CA ASN A 140 18.81 -3.03 1.65
C ASN A 140 18.95 -3.62 3.05
N HIS A 141 18.35 -4.78 3.29
CA HIS A 141 18.54 -5.48 4.54
C HIS A 141 20.03 -5.84 4.74
N ASP A 142 20.62 -5.35 5.82
CA ASP A 142 22.05 -5.55 6.14
C ASP A 142 22.23 -5.43 7.67
N GLU A 143 22.23 -6.58 8.33
CA GLU A 143 22.36 -6.65 9.80
C GLU A 143 23.68 -6.05 10.32
N THR A 144 24.76 -6.19 9.54
CA THR A 144 26.07 -5.65 9.92
C THR A 144 26.04 -4.13 9.96
N LYS A 145 25.44 -3.50 8.93
CA LYS A 145 25.27 -2.04 8.90
C LYS A 145 24.24 -1.56 9.93
N ALA A 146 23.14 -2.31 10.10
CA ALA A 146 22.15 -2.01 11.11
C ALA A 146 22.78 -1.96 12.49
N LYS A 147 23.56 -2.98 12.84
CA LYS A 147 24.30 -3.02 14.12
C LYS A 147 25.32 -1.89 14.25
N ALA A 148 26.08 -1.60 13.21
CA ALA A 148 27.05 -0.51 13.21
C ALA A 148 26.42 0.86 13.43
N GLU A 149 25.21 1.11 12.91
CA GLU A 149 24.45 2.33 13.19
C GLU A 149 23.80 2.31 14.58
N TRP A 150 23.28 1.15 15.02
CA TRP A 150 22.74 0.99 16.38
C TRP A 150 23.80 1.24 17.47
N ASP A 151 25.04 0.82 17.25
CA ASP A 151 26.13 1.01 18.21
C ASP A 151 26.49 2.49 18.43
N LYS A 152 26.16 3.38 17.47
CA LYS A 152 26.31 4.83 17.56
C LYS A 152 25.18 5.51 18.33
N VAL A 153 24.04 4.84 18.52
CA VAL A 153 22.87 5.41 19.20
C VAL A 153 23.23 5.69 20.67
N THR A 154 23.16 6.93 21.10
CA THR A 154 23.53 7.37 22.45
C THR A 154 22.45 7.11 23.47
N SER A 155 21.17 7.27 23.09
CA SER A 155 20.01 6.98 23.92
C SER A 155 19.20 5.85 23.30
N LYS A 156 19.57 4.62 23.63
CA LYS A 156 18.95 3.42 23.09
C LYS A 156 17.56 3.23 23.69
N PRO A 157 16.50 3.16 22.88
CA PRO A 157 15.16 2.89 23.38
C PRO A 157 15.03 1.43 23.83
N THR A 158 14.22 1.19 24.83
CA THR A 158 13.81 -0.15 25.25
C THR A 158 12.59 -0.65 24.48
N SER A 159 11.84 0.28 23.87
CA SER A 159 10.68 -0.04 23.04
C SER A 159 10.38 1.10 22.06
N LEU A 160 9.76 0.76 20.94
CA LEU A 160 9.19 1.69 19.99
C LEU A 160 7.74 1.30 19.74
N THR A 161 6.85 2.29 19.63
CA THR A 161 5.45 2.05 19.29
C THR A 161 5.26 2.24 17.78
N PHE A 162 4.74 1.22 17.12
CA PHE A 162 4.38 1.25 15.71
C PHE A 162 2.85 1.45 15.60
N LEU A 163 2.43 2.43 14.79
CA LEU A 163 1.03 2.69 14.52
C LEU A 163 0.74 2.39 13.05
N TYR A 164 -0.31 1.64 12.79
CA TYR A 164 -0.82 1.39 11.45
C TYR A 164 -2.36 1.46 11.44
N SER A 165 -2.96 1.62 10.27
CA SER A 165 -4.41 1.60 10.11
C SER A 165 -4.87 0.21 9.67
N ASP A 166 -6.10 -0.15 9.99
CA ASP A 166 -6.79 -1.37 9.57
C ASP A 166 -7.46 -1.25 8.18
N ASN A 167 -7.31 -0.10 7.53
CA ASN A 167 -7.94 0.14 6.22
C ASN A 167 -7.32 -0.65 5.05
N ASP A 168 -6.11 -1.19 5.22
CA ASP A 168 -5.41 -1.98 4.22
C ASP A 168 -4.92 -3.29 4.87
N PRO A 169 -5.33 -4.45 4.35
CA PRO A 169 -4.99 -5.75 4.93
C PRO A 169 -3.49 -6.07 4.93
N ASN A 170 -2.68 -5.32 4.17
CA ASN A 170 -1.24 -5.53 4.12
C ASN A 170 -0.49 -4.80 5.25
N TRP A 171 -1.09 -3.81 5.91
CA TRP A 171 -0.35 -3.00 6.88
C TRP A 171 -0.03 -3.71 8.17
N GLU A 172 -0.91 -4.55 8.69
CA GLU A 172 -0.61 -5.38 9.85
C GLU A 172 0.54 -6.37 9.58
N PRO A 173 0.52 -7.19 8.50
CA PRO A 173 1.66 -8.04 8.16
C PRO A 173 2.97 -7.28 7.97
N ILE A 174 2.95 -6.08 7.35
CA ILE A 174 4.12 -5.22 7.21
C ILE A 174 4.63 -4.74 8.57
N ALA A 175 3.74 -4.35 9.48
CA ALA A 175 4.11 -3.94 10.82
C ALA A 175 4.76 -5.07 11.61
N LEU A 176 4.21 -6.28 11.55
CA LEU A 176 4.76 -7.48 12.20
C LEU A 176 6.12 -7.87 11.59
N ALA A 177 6.28 -7.81 10.27
CA ALA A 177 7.56 -8.06 9.61
C ALA A 177 8.61 -7.01 10.00
N THR A 178 8.21 -5.73 10.10
CA THR A 178 9.09 -4.66 10.60
C THR A 178 9.51 -4.91 12.05
N GLN A 179 8.57 -5.29 12.91
CA GLN A 179 8.86 -5.64 14.30
C GLN A 179 9.86 -6.81 14.38
N SER A 180 9.64 -7.85 13.59
CA SER A 180 10.55 -9.01 13.54
C SER A 180 11.96 -8.64 13.08
N SER A 181 12.08 -7.70 12.14
CA SER A 181 13.37 -7.21 11.64
C SER A 181 14.15 -6.36 12.67
N LEU A 182 13.49 -5.87 13.72
CA LEU A 182 14.08 -5.00 14.76
C LEU A 182 14.40 -5.73 16.06
N ASN A 183 14.01 -6.97 16.23
CA ASN A 183 14.29 -7.82 17.39
C ASN A 183 15.57 -8.64 17.17
#